data_0acac4ce20fd8d4fd425dc2d4ccfdc7d
#
_entry.id   0acac4ce20fd8d4fd425dc2d4ccfdc7d
#
_cell.length_a   1.000
_cell.length_b   1.000
_cell.length_c   1.000
_cell.angle_alpha   90.00
_cell.angle_beta   90.00
_cell.angle_gamma   90.00
#
_symmetry.space_group_name_H-M   'P 1'
#
loop_
_entity.id
_entity.type
_entity.pdbx_description
1 polymer ?
#
loop_
_entity_poly.entity_id
_entity_poly.type
_entity_poly.pdbx_seq_one_letter_code
_entity_poly.pdbx_strand_id
1 'polypeptide(L)'
;MGGEHNNEGKCRKLPMNISMNPNGELYQSAVNAPGAIDIPESFLNEARQFRELNMRYACAIREVKTKLEVLNDDLAVRNQRNPIQMIKSRVKKPESIIEKLHRRGFPISVESVRENLYDVAGIRVICSFVDDIYTGTSMIIW
;
A
#
# COMPACT_ATOMS: atom_id res chain seq x y z
N MET A 1 -52.68 14.39 -6.23
CA MET A 1 -52.38 12.95 -6.25
C MET A 1 -51.18 12.78 -7.16
N GLY A 2 -49.96 12.66 -6.75
CA GLY A 2 -49.38 11.86 -5.68
C GLY A 2 -48.58 10.78 -6.35
N GLY A 3 -47.25 10.85 -6.36
CA GLY A 3 -46.40 9.83 -6.90
C GLY A 3 -44.95 10.24 -6.80
N GLU A 4 -44.42 10.27 -5.57
CA GLU A 4 -43.01 10.36 -5.30
C GLU A 4 -42.33 9.07 -5.75
N HIS A 5 -41.38 9.13 -6.70
CA HIS A 5 -40.47 8.04 -6.95
C HIS A 5 -39.14 8.33 -6.22
N ASN A 6 -39.05 7.78 -5.02
CA ASN A 6 -37.79 7.58 -4.31
C ASN A 6 -36.93 6.59 -5.09
N ASN A 7 -35.91 7.08 -5.77
CA ASN A 7 -34.85 6.25 -6.34
C ASN A 7 -33.70 6.20 -5.32
N GLU A 8 -33.86 5.36 -4.30
CA GLU A 8 -32.74 5.01 -3.41
C GLU A 8 -31.72 4.18 -4.18
N GLY A 9 -30.65 4.85 -4.56
CA GLY A 9 -29.46 4.22 -5.13
C GLY A 9 -28.84 3.23 -4.16
N LYS A 10 -29.31 1.99 -4.21
CA LYS A 10 -28.76 0.87 -3.45
C LYS A 10 -27.35 0.60 -3.93
N CYS A 11 -26.37 1.13 -3.21
CA CYS A 11 -24.95 0.81 -3.38
C CYS A 11 -24.80 -0.71 -3.19
N ARG A 12 -24.69 -1.48 -4.28
CA ARG A 12 -24.39 -2.92 -4.22
C ARG A 12 -22.98 -3.07 -3.66
N LYS A 13 -22.89 -3.50 -2.41
CA LYS A 13 -21.66 -4.03 -1.84
C LYS A 13 -21.23 -5.23 -2.67
N LEU A 14 -20.14 -5.08 -3.41
CA LEU A 14 -19.47 -6.20 -4.07
C LEU A 14 -19.07 -7.23 -3.01
N PRO A 15 -19.34 -8.53 -3.20
CA PRO A 15 -18.89 -9.56 -2.28
C PRO A 15 -17.37 -9.72 -2.43
N MET A 16 -16.61 -9.09 -1.54
CA MET A 16 -15.18 -9.30 -1.45
C MET A 16 -14.86 -10.52 -0.60
N ASN A 17 -15.00 -11.70 -1.19
CA ASN A 17 -14.44 -12.95 -0.69
C ASN A 17 -13.61 -13.59 -1.80
N ILE A 18 -12.50 -12.94 -2.16
CA ILE A 18 -11.48 -13.54 -3.03
C ILE A 18 -10.45 -14.16 -2.10
N SER A 19 -10.55 -15.46 -1.85
CA SER A 19 -9.53 -16.24 -1.14
C SER A 19 -8.37 -16.50 -2.09
N MET A 20 -7.16 -16.11 -1.69
CA MET A 20 -5.92 -16.43 -2.39
C MET A 20 -5.23 -17.60 -1.67
N ASN A 21 -4.59 -18.49 -2.45
CA ASN A 21 -3.69 -19.48 -1.89
C ASN A 21 -2.37 -18.83 -1.40
N PRO A 22 -1.57 -19.53 -0.59
CA PRO A 22 -0.28 -19.00 -0.09
C PRO A 22 0.71 -18.62 -1.18
N ASN A 23 0.51 -19.08 -2.41
CA ASN A 23 1.38 -18.83 -3.57
C ASN A 23 0.92 -17.64 -4.44
N GLY A 24 -0.16 -16.94 -4.05
CA GLY A 24 -0.64 -15.76 -4.76
C GLY A 24 -1.41 -16.06 -6.05
N GLU A 25 -1.78 -17.32 -6.31
CA GLU A 25 -2.58 -17.71 -7.47
C GLU A 25 -4.08 -17.62 -7.13
N LEU A 26 -4.84 -17.00 -8.02
CA LEU A 26 -6.29 -17.04 -7.99
C LEU A 26 -6.75 -18.49 -8.27
N TYR A 27 -7.63 -19.03 -7.45
CA TYR A 27 -8.22 -20.35 -7.68
C TYR A 27 -8.88 -20.38 -9.06
N GLN A 28 -8.24 -21.07 -10.02
CA GLN A 28 -8.81 -21.34 -11.34
C GLN A 28 -10.06 -22.23 -11.29
N SER A 29 -10.36 -22.85 -10.16
CA SER A 29 -11.51 -23.74 -9.98
C SER A 29 -12.88 -23.01 -9.93
N ALA A 30 -12.91 -21.68 -9.83
CA ALA A 30 -14.15 -20.90 -9.86
C ALA A 30 -14.64 -20.57 -11.29
N VAL A 31 -13.82 -20.77 -12.30
CA VAL A 31 -14.13 -20.34 -13.70
C VAL A 31 -15.12 -21.29 -14.40
N ASN A 32 -15.30 -22.51 -13.89
CA ASN A 32 -16.16 -23.54 -14.51
C ASN A 32 -17.40 -23.92 -13.70
N ALA A 33 -17.77 -23.15 -12.67
CA ALA A 33 -19.00 -23.38 -11.94
C ALA A 33 -20.17 -22.71 -12.69
N PRO A 34 -21.35 -23.35 -12.77
CA PRO A 34 -22.56 -22.72 -13.32
C PRO A 34 -22.92 -21.51 -12.43
N GLY A 35 -22.73 -20.30 -12.95
CA GLY A 35 -22.87 -19.03 -12.22
C GLY A 35 -21.54 -18.28 -12.02
N ALA A 36 -20.45 -18.69 -12.67
CA ALA A 36 -19.19 -17.94 -12.68
C ALA A 36 -19.44 -16.52 -13.20
N ILE A 37 -19.10 -15.51 -12.38
CA ILE A 37 -19.14 -14.11 -12.80
C ILE A 37 -18.03 -13.94 -13.83
N ASP A 38 -18.39 -13.61 -15.07
CA ASP A 38 -17.43 -13.24 -16.10
C ASP A 38 -16.77 -11.92 -15.71
N ILE A 39 -15.57 -12.01 -15.10
CA ILE A 39 -14.79 -10.84 -14.69
C ILE A 39 -14.03 -10.36 -15.92
N PRO A 40 -14.25 -9.13 -16.40
CA PRO A 40 -13.55 -8.60 -17.55
C PRO A 40 -12.03 -8.73 -17.40
N GLU A 41 -11.33 -9.13 -18.45
CA GLU A 41 -9.87 -9.31 -18.45
C GLU A 41 -9.13 -8.00 -18.10
N SER A 42 -9.70 -6.86 -18.49
CA SER A 42 -9.22 -5.53 -18.11
C SER A 42 -9.16 -5.35 -16.57
N PHE A 43 -10.20 -5.79 -15.85
CA PHE A 43 -10.24 -5.72 -14.39
C PHE A 43 -9.16 -6.61 -13.74
N LEU A 44 -8.96 -7.82 -14.27
CA LEU A 44 -7.92 -8.73 -13.80
C LEU A 44 -6.53 -8.14 -14.02
N ASN A 45 -6.31 -7.49 -15.15
CA ASN A 45 -5.05 -6.82 -15.47
C ASN A 45 -4.78 -5.63 -14.53
N GLU A 46 -5.75 -4.77 -14.28
CA GLU A 46 -5.63 -3.69 -13.33
C GLU A 46 -5.33 -4.20 -11.91
N ALA A 47 -6.04 -5.22 -11.45
CA ALA A 47 -5.79 -5.83 -10.15
C ALA A 47 -4.36 -6.39 -10.03
N ARG A 48 -3.82 -6.96 -11.13
CA ARG A 48 -2.43 -7.42 -11.20
C ARG A 48 -1.45 -6.25 -11.09
N GLN A 49 -1.66 -5.18 -11.82
CA GLN A 49 -0.83 -3.98 -11.79
C GLN A 49 -0.83 -3.33 -10.41
N PHE A 50 -1.96 -3.24 -9.73
CA PHE A 50 -2.05 -2.75 -8.36
C PHE A 50 -1.27 -3.61 -7.37
N ARG A 51 -1.33 -4.94 -7.51
CA ARG A 51 -0.54 -5.86 -6.66
C ARG A 51 0.96 -5.68 -6.89
N GLU A 52 1.37 -5.58 -8.15
CA GLU A 52 2.77 -5.35 -8.50
C GLU A 52 3.28 -4.02 -7.94
N LEU A 53 2.51 -2.95 -8.07
CA LEU A 53 2.84 -1.65 -7.49
C LEU A 53 2.99 -1.74 -5.97
N ASN A 54 2.05 -2.39 -5.29
CA ASN A 54 2.07 -2.55 -3.83
C ASN A 54 3.29 -3.37 -3.37
N MET A 55 3.64 -4.44 -4.11
CA MET A 55 4.84 -5.23 -3.87
C MET A 55 6.11 -4.37 -4.02
N ARG A 56 6.21 -3.55 -5.05
CA ARG A 56 7.36 -2.63 -5.25
C ARG A 56 7.51 -1.66 -4.07
N TYR A 57 6.42 -1.08 -3.59
CA TYR A 57 6.46 -0.23 -2.39
C TYR A 57 6.88 -1.01 -1.15
N ALA A 58 6.39 -2.24 -0.97
CA ALA A 58 6.77 -3.08 0.16
C ALA A 58 8.26 -3.45 0.13
N CYS A 59 8.81 -3.76 -1.06
CA CYS A 59 10.24 -4.02 -1.24
C CYS A 59 11.08 -2.78 -0.94
N ALA A 60 10.72 -1.63 -1.46
CA ALA A 60 11.42 -0.37 -1.21
C ALA A 60 11.43 -0.01 0.29
N ILE A 61 10.29 -0.15 0.96
CA ILE A 61 10.19 0.06 2.42
C ILE A 61 11.13 -0.89 3.19
N ARG A 62 11.17 -2.17 2.80
CA ARG A 62 12.05 -3.15 3.45
C ARG A 62 13.51 -2.80 3.27
N GLU A 63 13.91 -2.41 2.06
CA GLU A 63 15.28 -2.02 1.77
C GLU A 63 15.70 -0.80 2.60
N VAL A 64 14.91 0.27 2.60
CA VAL A 64 15.22 1.49 3.36
C VAL A 64 15.21 1.21 4.86
N LYS A 65 14.26 0.41 5.35
CA LYS A 65 14.21 0.02 6.76
C LYS A 65 15.46 -0.74 7.18
N THR A 66 15.90 -1.70 6.38
CA THR A 66 17.14 -2.47 6.65
C THR A 66 18.37 -1.55 6.69
N LYS A 67 18.49 -0.61 5.76
CA LYS A 67 19.58 0.38 5.78
C LYS A 67 19.57 1.22 7.07
N LEU A 68 18.39 1.65 7.52
CA LEU A 68 18.25 2.39 8.78
C LEU A 68 18.61 1.56 10.01
N GLU A 69 18.25 0.28 10.03
CA GLU A 69 18.61 -0.64 11.11
C GLU A 69 20.11 -0.86 11.17
N VAL A 70 20.75 -1.15 10.04
CA VAL A 70 22.22 -1.30 9.93
C VAL A 70 22.94 -0.01 10.36
N LEU A 71 22.44 1.15 9.91
CA LEU A 71 23.00 2.45 10.31
C LEU A 71 22.89 2.66 11.83
N ASN A 72 21.77 2.30 12.42
CA ASN A 72 21.57 2.42 13.87
C ASN A 72 22.56 1.54 14.65
N ASP A 73 22.81 0.31 14.17
CA ASP A 73 23.78 -0.61 14.78
C ASP A 73 25.21 -0.06 14.69
N ASP A 74 25.63 0.47 13.53
CA ASP A 74 26.94 1.10 13.34
C ASP A 74 27.11 2.32 14.26
N LEU A 75 26.12 3.20 14.31
CA LEU A 75 26.13 4.38 15.17
C LEU A 75 26.13 4.03 16.66
N ALA A 76 25.44 2.96 17.05
CA ALA A 76 25.43 2.47 18.44
C ALA A 76 26.83 2.05 18.89
N VAL A 77 27.59 1.39 18.02
CA VAL A 77 28.96 0.97 18.31
C VAL A 77 29.90 2.18 18.41
N ARG A 78 29.78 3.13 17.48
CA ARG A 78 30.66 4.33 17.44
C ARG A 78 30.39 5.30 18.56
N ASN A 79 29.12 5.56 18.86
CA ASN A 79 28.69 6.60 19.82
C ASN A 79 28.37 6.03 21.21
N GLN A 80 28.51 4.72 21.42
CA GLN A 80 28.14 4.03 22.66
C GLN A 80 26.68 4.30 23.12
N ARG A 81 25.80 4.65 22.17
CA ARG A 81 24.37 4.87 22.38
C ARG A 81 23.58 4.63 21.10
N ASN A 82 22.32 4.24 21.23
CA ASN A 82 21.40 4.08 20.11
C ASN A 82 20.76 5.44 19.74
N PRO A 83 21.12 6.05 18.61
CA PRO A 83 20.54 7.31 18.17
C PRO A 83 19.10 7.14 17.69
N ILE A 84 18.78 5.99 17.05
CA ILE A 84 17.44 5.69 16.60
C ILE A 84 16.71 4.86 17.64
N GLN A 85 15.63 5.41 18.19
CA GLN A 85 14.82 4.72 19.19
C GLN A 85 13.77 3.81 18.58
N MET A 86 13.21 4.21 17.42
CA MET A 86 12.15 3.46 16.79
C MET A 86 12.08 3.72 15.31
N ILE A 87 11.88 2.64 14.54
CA ILE A 87 11.58 2.69 13.11
C ILE A 87 10.20 2.07 12.89
N LYS A 88 9.25 2.88 12.45
CA LYS A 88 7.92 2.41 12.04
C LYS A 88 7.78 2.55 10.54
N SER A 89 7.28 1.50 9.89
CA SER A 89 7.00 1.53 8.47
C SER A 89 5.58 1.06 8.19
N ARG A 90 5.00 1.58 7.12
CA ARG A 90 3.71 1.11 6.63
C ARG A 90 3.64 1.20 5.12
N VAL A 91 2.92 0.26 4.53
CA VAL A 91 2.41 0.35 3.16
C VAL A 91 0.89 0.41 3.27
N LYS A 92 0.26 1.32 2.54
CA LYS A 92 -1.19 1.50 2.55
C LYS A 92 -1.85 0.29 1.87
N LYS A 93 -2.93 -0.20 2.45
CA LYS A 93 -3.71 -1.28 1.85
C LYS A 93 -4.34 -0.85 0.53
N PRO A 94 -4.47 -1.74 -0.46
CA PRO A 94 -5.09 -1.43 -1.75
C PRO A 94 -6.47 -0.79 -1.63
N GLU A 95 -7.32 -1.28 -0.70
CA GLU A 95 -8.65 -0.75 -0.48
C GLU A 95 -8.61 0.72 -0.06
N SER A 96 -7.66 1.09 0.82
CA SER A 96 -7.48 2.46 1.28
C SER A 96 -6.91 3.39 0.19
N ILE A 97 -6.19 2.83 -0.79
CA ILE A 97 -5.71 3.58 -1.97
C ILE A 97 -6.90 3.89 -2.88
N ILE A 98 -7.71 2.89 -3.19
CA ILE A 98 -8.92 3.01 -4.02
C ILE A 98 -9.89 4.03 -3.41
N GLU A 99 -10.18 3.90 -2.11
CA GLU A 99 -11.04 4.84 -1.38
C GLU A 99 -10.53 6.28 -1.46
N LYS A 100 -9.21 6.47 -1.34
CA LYS A 100 -8.60 7.81 -1.43
C LYS A 100 -8.67 8.40 -2.82
N LEU A 101 -8.44 7.61 -3.88
CA LEU A 101 -8.60 8.05 -5.27
C LEU A 101 -10.05 8.46 -5.53
N HIS A 102 -11.00 7.60 -5.15
CA HIS A 102 -12.43 7.88 -5.30
C HIS A 102 -12.85 9.18 -4.59
N ARG A 103 -12.44 9.36 -3.33
CA ARG A 103 -12.74 10.57 -2.55
C ARG A 103 -12.16 11.84 -3.17
N ARG A 104 -11.03 11.73 -3.90
CA ARG A 104 -10.39 12.86 -4.58
C ARG A 104 -10.87 13.06 -6.02
N GLY A 105 -11.77 12.19 -6.52
CA GLY A 105 -12.29 12.26 -7.86
C GLY A 105 -11.31 11.82 -8.96
N PHE A 106 -10.27 11.05 -8.59
CA PHE A 106 -9.31 10.52 -9.55
C PHE A 106 -9.74 9.15 -10.08
N PRO A 107 -9.39 8.80 -11.33
CA PRO A 107 -9.59 7.46 -11.86
C PRO A 107 -8.89 6.40 -10.99
N ILE A 108 -9.48 5.21 -10.90
CA ILE A 108 -8.88 4.09 -10.19
C ILE A 108 -7.91 3.40 -11.13
N SER A 109 -6.68 3.90 -11.21
CA SER A 109 -5.59 3.34 -12.03
C SER A 109 -4.25 3.46 -11.32
N VAL A 110 -3.28 2.66 -11.76
CA VAL A 110 -1.90 2.71 -11.23
C VAL A 110 -1.23 4.05 -11.53
N GLU A 111 -1.52 4.63 -12.68
CA GLU A 111 -1.04 5.95 -13.09
C GLU A 111 -1.54 7.04 -12.11
N SER A 112 -2.83 7.02 -11.81
CA SER A 112 -3.41 7.95 -10.82
C SER A 112 -2.78 7.83 -9.44
N VAL A 113 -2.42 6.60 -9.01
CA VAL A 113 -1.70 6.41 -7.75
C VAL A 113 -0.33 7.06 -7.79
N ARG A 114 0.43 6.85 -8.87
CA ARG A 114 1.79 7.40 -9.01
C ARG A 114 1.82 8.92 -9.07
N GLU A 115 0.86 9.51 -9.76
CA GLU A 115 0.81 10.95 -9.99
C GLU A 115 0.20 11.73 -8.83
N ASN A 116 -0.77 11.14 -8.10
CA ASN A 116 -1.61 11.88 -7.17
C ASN A 116 -1.48 11.44 -5.70
N LEU A 117 -0.82 10.30 -5.42
CA LEU A 117 -0.69 9.77 -4.07
C LEU A 117 0.76 9.62 -3.63
N TYR A 118 1.22 10.53 -2.76
CA TYR A 118 2.59 10.54 -2.21
C TYR A 118 2.70 9.83 -0.85
N ASP A 119 1.59 9.28 -0.31
CA ASP A 119 1.52 8.65 1.01
C ASP A 119 1.14 7.16 0.97
N VAL A 120 1.46 6.48 -0.15
CA VAL A 120 1.19 5.04 -0.34
C VAL A 120 2.07 4.20 0.58
N ALA A 121 3.32 4.61 0.74
CA ALA A 121 4.28 3.98 1.64
C ALA A 121 4.99 5.04 2.47
N GLY A 122 5.42 4.69 3.68
CA GLY A 122 6.11 5.62 4.54
C GLY A 122 6.91 4.94 5.64
N ILE A 123 8.02 5.56 6.01
CA ILE A 123 8.84 5.20 7.16
C ILE A 123 8.86 6.40 8.11
N ARG A 124 8.68 6.12 9.39
CA ARG A 124 8.84 7.09 10.46
C ARG A 124 10.00 6.65 11.33
N VAL A 125 11.01 7.50 11.44
CA VAL A 125 12.17 7.31 12.32
C VAL A 125 12.01 8.26 13.50
N ILE A 126 12.22 7.74 14.71
CA ILE A 126 12.22 8.52 15.95
C ILE A 126 13.62 8.44 16.52
N CYS A 127 14.29 9.58 16.64
CA CYS A 127 15.62 9.71 17.17
C CYS A 127 15.58 10.27 18.60
N SER A 128 16.65 9.99 19.37
CA SER A 128 16.79 10.47 20.75
C SER A 128 17.03 11.97 20.83
N PHE A 129 17.81 12.51 19.90
CA PHE A 129 18.18 13.92 19.84
C PHE A 129 18.05 14.46 18.41
N VAL A 130 17.94 15.79 18.31
CA VAL A 130 17.77 16.47 17.01
C VAL A 130 19.00 16.29 16.13
N ASP A 131 20.20 16.30 16.70
CA ASP A 131 21.45 16.11 15.97
C ASP A 131 21.56 14.71 15.32
N ASP A 132 20.97 13.71 15.95
CA ASP A 132 20.91 12.35 15.40
C ASP A 132 20.10 12.29 14.11
N ILE A 133 19.10 13.14 13.94
CA ILE A 133 18.30 13.23 12.71
C ILE A 133 19.19 13.70 11.54
N TYR A 134 19.97 14.73 11.75
CA TYR A 134 20.86 15.28 10.71
C TYR A 134 21.99 14.31 10.37
N THR A 135 22.58 13.66 11.37
CA THR A 135 23.61 12.63 11.16
C THR A 135 23.04 11.44 10.37
N GLY A 136 21.86 10.93 10.76
CA GLY A 136 21.21 9.83 10.09
C GLY A 136 20.81 10.15 8.65
N THR A 137 20.24 11.33 8.38
CA THR A 137 19.86 11.74 7.03
C THR A 137 21.06 11.91 6.10
N SER A 138 22.15 12.48 6.57
CA SER A 138 23.37 12.65 5.75
C SER A 138 23.97 11.30 5.32
N MET A 139 23.84 10.26 6.12
CA MET A 139 24.36 8.91 5.83
C MET A 139 23.46 8.08 4.90
N ILE A 140 22.17 8.41 4.78
CA ILE A 140 21.22 7.68 3.90
C ILE A 140 21.32 8.15 2.44
N ILE A 141 21.79 9.38 2.21
CA ILE A 141 21.82 10.01 0.88
C ILE A 141 23.01 9.53 0.02
N TRP A 142 23.92 8.71 0.57
CA TRP A 142 25.08 8.14 -0.14
C TRP A 142 24.86 6.74 -0.69
#